data_c3026bf637e1440a1d842b55875957c6
#
_entry.id   c3026bf637e1440a1d842b55875957c6
#
_cell.length_a   1.000
_cell.length_b   1.000
_cell.length_c   1.000
_cell.angle_alpha   90.00
_cell.angle_beta   90.00
_cell.angle_gamma   90.00
#
_symmetry.space_group_name_H-M   'P 1'
#
loop_
_entity.id
_entity.type
_entity.pdbx_description
1 polymer ?
#
loop_
_entity_poly.entity_id
_entity_poly.type
_entity_poly.pdbx_seq_one_letter_code
_entity_poly.pdbx_strand_id
1 'polypeptide(L)'
;WHGILDYDNRYNRKLAEVNRIWHRVQAIEGVTGAEYKAAFALVKDYDNVWDAQLDVWHERLMKKSEKEIFVAAQLSHTPMDVFYLKDSTELEELKKYPVLIYPHPLILTKKRAKVLKEYVKAGGKLIIGARTGQKDKHGHCVMEPMPGLLTNVSHTDVKEFTFVGPADDPVSMDWNGKEIETGVFNDILAAAGDDVEVLAKYTSNYYAGRPALIRTNTQQGYTLHFGGTFTRQNVTEFLTYTGVIDPWKELIELPADCEIAVREKNDAKYIFVLNYSSEKQNITLKTRMTDLYTTAESEGEVALEPYETKVYQI
;
A
#
# COMPACT_ATOMS: atom_id res chain seq x y z
N TRP A 1 37.11 6.07 6.72
CA TRP A 1 36.36 7.28 7.10
C TRP A 1 35.30 6.98 8.17
N HIS A 2 34.75 5.78 8.18
CA HIS A 2 33.64 5.41 9.05
C HIS A 2 33.91 4.09 9.79
N GLY A 3 35.14 3.90 10.28
CA GLY A 3 35.49 2.72 11.06
C GLY A 3 34.65 2.60 12.35
N ILE A 4 34.44 1.37 12.80
CA ILE A 4 33.76 1.07 14.07
C ILE A 4 34.67 1.42 15.25
N LEU A 5 35.99 1.17 15.13
CA LEU A 5 37.00 1.49 16.12
C LEU A 5 37.58 2.89 15.92
N ASP A 6 38.11 3.46 16.96
CA ASP A 6 38.94 4.66 16.91
C ASP A 6 40.34 4.36 16.32
N TYR A 7 41.13 5.38 16.04
CA TYR A 7 42.47 5.25 15.41
C TYR A 7 43.41 4.31 16.14
N ASP A 8 43.28 4.21 17.45
CA ASP A 8 44.09 3.39 18.33
C ASP A 8 43.48 2.03 18.67
N ASN A 9 42.44 1.62 17.92
CA ASN A 9 41.69 0.36 18.08
C ASN A 9 41.04 0.17 19.46
N ARG A 10 40.82 1.24 20.21
CA ARG A 10 40.16 1.15 21.51
C ARG A 10 38.67 0.86 21.35
N TYR A 11 38.12 0.13 22.32
CA TYR A 11 36.69 -0.09 22.49
C TYR A 11 35.96 1.24 22.71
N ASN A 12 34.94 1.51 21.94
CA ASN A 12 34.19 2.75 22.02
C ASN A 12 32.67 2.49 21.97
N ARG A 13 31.88 3.55 22.10
CA ARG A 13 30.40 3.47 22.05
C ARG A 13 29.87 2.83 20.78
N LYS A 14 30.51 3.07 19.63
CA LYS A 14 30.07 2.47 18.33
C LYS A 14 30.22 0.96 18.37
N LEU A 15 31.33 0.44 18.85
CA LEU A 15 31.55 -1.00 19.00
C LEU A 15 30.62 -1.63 20.03
N ALA A 16 30.33 -0.94 21.13
CA ALA A 16 29.35 -1.38 22.11
C ALA A 16 27.97 -1.58 21.49
N GLU A 17 27.54 -0.63 20.64
CA GLU A 17 26.26 -0.70 19.95
C GLU A 17 26.22 -1.81 18.90
N VAL A 18 27.30 -2.00 18.13
CA VAL A 18 27.42 -3.12 17.18
C VAL A 18 27.29 -4.47 17.90
N ASN A 19 27.94 -4.64 19.04
CA ASN A 19 27.83 -5.86 19.83
C ASN A 19 26.39 -6.07 20.36
N ARG A 20 25.74 -5.00 20.80
CA ARG A 20 24.34 -5.06 21.24
C ARG A 20 23.41 -5.50 20.13
N ILE A 21 23.58 -4.93 18.92
CA ILE A 21 22.81 -5.31 17.73
C ILE A 21 23.10 -6.77 17.36
N TRP A 22 24.35 -7.19 17.38
CA TRP A 22 24.75 -8.57 17.10
C TRP A 22 24.02 -9.59 17.99
N HIS A 23 24.01 -9.36 19.32
CA HIS A 23 23.28 -10.24 20.24
C HIS A 23 21.77 -10.27 19.97
N ARG A 24 21.17 -9.14 19.61
CA ARG A 24 19.75 -9.09 19.21
C ARG A 24 19.50 -9.89 17.92
N VAL A 25 20.37 -9.79 16.92
CA VAL A 25 20.25 -10.57 15.69
C VAL A 25 20.36 -12.07 15.97
N GLN A 26 21.27 -12.48 16.86
CA GLN A 26 21.38 -13.88 17.28
C GLN A 26 20.10 -14.37 17.99
N ALA A 27 19.51 -13.55 18.85
CA ALA A 27 18.28 -13.90 19.57
C ALA A 27 17.08 -14.17 18.65
N ILE A 28 17.07 -13.57 17.46
CA ILE A 28 16.02 -13.74 16.45
C ILE A 28 16.45 -14.65 15.27
N GLU A 29 17.47 -15.49 15.43
CA GLU A 29 17.96 -16.38 14.34
C GLU A 29 16.85 -17.26 13.76
N GLY A 30 15.89 -17.68 14.58
CA GLY A 30 14.72 -18.45 14.16
C GLY A 30 13.88 -17.82 13.05
N VAL A 31 13.93 -16.48 12.92
CA VAL A 31 13.23 -15.72 11.88
C VAL A 31 13.83 -15.95 10.48
N THR A 32 15.07 -16.43 10.40
CA THR A 32 15.76 -16.62 9.11
C THR A 32 14.95 -17.56 8.20
N GLY A 33 14.60 -17.08 7.00
CA GLY A 33 13.77 -17.80 6.05
C GLY A 33 12.26 -17.73 6.32
N ALA A 34 11.80 -16.95 7.32
CA ALA A 34 10.38 -16.69 7.53
C ALA A 34 9.83 -15.73 6.47
N GLU A 35 8.65 -16.05 5.93
CA GLU A 35 7.97 -15.28 4.89
C GLU A 35 7.28 -14.04 5.49
N TYR A 36 7.47 -12.87 4.89
CA TYR A 36 6.77 -11.64 5.27
C TYR A 36 5.29 -11.71 4.88
N LYS A 37 4.40 -11.35 5.79
CA LYS A 37 2.95 -11.35 5.58
C LYS A 37 2.42 -9.95 5.34
N ALA A 38 2.41 -9.55 4.09
CA ALA A 38 1.80 -8.29 3.66
C ALA A 38 0.29 -8.44 3.51
N ALA A 39 -0.46 -7.44 3.97
CA ALA A 39 -1.92 -7.36 3.79
C ALA A 39 -2.31 -6.94 2.37
N PHE A 40 -1.44 -6.18 1.71
CA PHE A 40 -1.60 -5.76 0.31
C PHE A 40 -0.24 -5.44 -0.31
N ALA A 41 -0.22 -5.26 -1.64
CA ALA A 41 0.96 -4.76 -2.33
C ALA A 41 0.71 -3.43 -3.04
N LEU A 42 1.64 -2.49 -2.87
CA LEU A 42 1.80 -1.34 -3.75
C LEU A 42 2.52 -1.81 -5.01
N VAL A 43 1.81 -1.79 -6.14
CA VAL A 43 2.38 -2.20 -7.43
C VAL A 43 3.10 -1.03 -8.08
N LYS A 44 4.33 -1.29 -8.51
CA LYS A 44 5.18 -0.37 -9.29
C LYS A 44 5.71 -1.06 -10.53
N ASP A 45 6.18 -0.30 -11.49
CA ASP A 45 6.96 -0.78 -12.61
C ASP A 45 7.94 0.31 -13.09
N TYR A 46 9.01 -0.12 -13.75
CA TYR A 46 10.07 0.80 -14.15
C TYR A 46 9.67 1.72 -15.30
N ASP A 47 8.79 1.29 -16.23
CA ASP A 47 8.37 2.14 -17.35
C ASP A 47 7.63 3.38 -16.84
N ASN A 48 6.73 3.20 -15.85
CA ASN A 48 6.02 4.31 -15.21
C ASN A 48 6.94 5.16 -14.31
N VAL A 49 7.92 4.54 -13.62
CA VAL A 49 8.94 5.28 -12.85
C VAL A 49 9.78 6.18 -13.75
N TRP A 50 10.15 5.71 -14.93
CA TRP A 50 10.94 6.50 -15.91
C TRP A 50 10.09 7.54 -16.62
N ASP A 51 8.85 7.20 -17.00
CA ASP A 51 7.93 8.16 -17.62
C ASP A 51 7.64 9.34 -16.68
N ALA A 52 7.52 9.09 -15.39
CA ALA A 52 7.32 10.14 -14.38
C ALA A 52 8.51 11.12 -14.28
N GLN A 53 9.71 10.77 -14.73
CA GLN A 53 10.84 11.69 -14.78
C GLN A 53 10.72 12.69 -15.95
N LEU A 54 9.91 12.37 -16.97
CA LEU A 54 9.70 13.17 -18.17
C LEU A 54 8.33 13.87 -18.18
N ASP A 55 7.31 13.25 -17.58
CA ASP A 55 5.94 13.79 -17.45
C ASP A 55 5.75 14.38 -16.05
N VAL A 56 5.81 15.70 -15.95
CA VAL A 56 5.71 16.44 -14.66
C VAL A 56 4.40 16.18 -13.91
N TRP A 57 3.32 15.87 -14.61
CA TRP A 57 2.03 15.55 -14.01
C TRP A 57 2.04 14.12 -13.45
N HIS A 58 2.62 13.19 -14.19
CA HIS A 58 2.80 11.82 -13.71
C HIS A 58 3.69 11.76 -12.47
N GLU A 59 4.80 12.49 -12.46
CA GLU A 59 5.68 12.60 -11.30
C GLU A 59 4.94 13.04 -10.04
N ARG A 60 4.15 14.13 -10.14
CA ARG A 60 3.39 14.69 -9.02
C ARG A 60 2.36 13.70 -8.48
N LEU A 61 1.59 13.06 -9.37
CA LEU A 61 0.59 12.06 -9.00
C LEU A 61 1.23 10.87 -8.31
N MET A 62 2.24 10.28 -8.93
CA MET A 62 2.88 9.06 -8.48
C MET A 62 3.58 9.26 -7.14
N LYS A 63 4.42 10.28 -6.99
CA LYS A 63 5.15 10.56 -5.74
C LYS A 63 4.20 10.83 -4.57
N LYS A 64 3.14 11.63 -4.80
CA LYS A 64 2.15 11.93 -3.77
C LYS A 64 1.39 10.67 -3.37
N SER A 65 0.86 9.94 -4.35
CA SER A 65 0.06 8.74 -4.09
C SER A 65 0.86 7.64 -3.39
N GLU A 66 2.08 7.35 -3.85
CA GLU A 66 2.93 6.34 -3.21
C GLU A 66 3.24 6.68 -1.76
N LYS A 67 3.57 7.95 -1.48
CA LYS A 67 3.82 8.42 -0.12
C LYS A 67 2.58 8.27 0.76
N GLU A 68 1.42 8.71 0.29
CA GLU A 68 0.19 8.67 1.08
C GLU A 68 -0.30 7.23 1.29
N ILE A 69 -0.12 6.33 0.31
CA ILE A 69 -0.38 4.89 0.47
C ILE A 69 0.51 4.31 1.57
N PHE A 70 1.81 4.60 1.54
CA PHE A 70 2.74 4.15 2.57
C PHE A 70 2.35 4.68 3.96
N VAL A 71 2.10 5.98 4.08
CA VAL A 71 1.73 6.60 5.36
C VAL A 71 0.41 6.06 5.90
N ALA A 72 -0.60 5.87 5.03
CA ALA A 72 -1.87 5.27 5.43
C ALA A 72 -1.68 3.85 5.95
N ALA A 73 -0.86 3.03 5.28
CA ALA A 73 -0.54 1.67 5.69
C ALA A 73 0.13 1.63 7.06
N GLN A 74 1.13 2.51 7.29
CA GLN A 74 1.85 2.58 8.57
C GLN A 74 0.93 2.98 9.72
N LEU A 75 0.19 4.09 9.56
CA LEU A 75 -0.70 4.62 10.60
C LEU A 75 -1.92 3.73 10.90
N SER A 76 -2.26 2.84 9.99
CA SER A 76 -3.36 1.87 10.15
C SER A 76 -2.88 0.46 10.49
N HIS A 77 -1.61 0.28 10.85
CA HIS A 77 -1.01 -1.01 11.20
C HIS A 77 -1.26 -2.10 10.14
N THR A 78 -1.22 -1.70 8.86
CA THR A 78 -1.50 -2.57 7.72
C THR A 78 -0.21 -2.86 6.96
N PRO A 79 0.45 -4.00 7.21
CA PRO A 79 1.71 -4.34 6.56
C PRO A 79 1.57 -4.38 5.03
N MET A 80 2.42 -3.66 4.33
CA MET A 80 2.43 -3.62 2.87
C MET A 80 3.74 -4.12 2.28
N ASP A 81 3.67 -4.65 1.06
CA ASP A 81 4.84 -4.94 0.24
C ASP A 81 4.89 -3.99 -0.97
N VAL A 82 6.06 -3.83 -1.57
CA VAL A 82 6.25 -3.12 -2.83
C VAL A 82 6.56 -4.13 -3.92
N PHE A 83 5.59 -4.37 -4.81
CA PHE A 83 5.72 -5.34 -5.87
C PHE A 83 6.06 -4.68 -7.21
N TYR A 84 7.21 -5.05 -7.80
CA TYR A 84 7.60 -4.58 -9.13
C TYR A 84 7.04 -5.48 -10.23
N LEU A 85 5.96 -5.02 -10.87
CA LEU A 85 5.28 -5.71 -11.97
C LEU A 85 6.15 -5.67 -13.25
N LYS A 86 6.41 -6.85 -13.81
CA LYS A 86 7.19 -7.04 -15.04
C LYS A 86 6.36 -7.74 -16.10
N ASP A 87 6.81 -7.68 -17.35
CA ASP A 87 6.21 -8.47 -18.45
C ASP A 87 6.35 -9.99 -18.26
N SER A 88 7.27 -10.41 -17.39
CA SER A 88 7.49 -11.81 -17.01
C SER A 88 6.79 -12.22 -15.73
N THR A 89 6.07 -11.32 -15.06
CA THR A 89 5.35 -11.64 -13.82
C THR A 89 4.28 -12.68 -14.07
N GLU A 90 4.24 -13.71 -13.25
CA GLU A 90 3.27 -14.80 -13.30
C GLU A 90 2.16 -14.59 -12.28
N LEU A 91 1.00 -15.19 -12.52
CA LEU A 91 -0.18 -15.05 -11.67
C LEU A 91 0.10 -15.48 -10.21
N GLU A 92 0.87 -16.54 -10.00
CA GLU A 92 1.17 -17.07 -8.67
C GLU A 92 1.96 -16.08 -7.80
N GLU A 93 2.74 -15.18 -8.42
CA GLU A 93 3.43 -14.12 -7.69
C GLU A 93 2.44 -13.07 -7.13
N LEU A 94 1.37 -12.78 -7.88
CA LEU A 94 0.34 -11.81 -7.48
C LEU A 94 -0.65 -12.38 -6.47
N LYS A 95 -0.94 -13.68 -6.53
CA LYS A 95 -1.88 -14.36 -5.60
C LYS A 95 -1.44 -14.33 -4.13
N LYS A 96 -0.18 -14.01 -3.86
CA LYS A 96 0.31 -13.79 -2.50
C LYS A 96 -0.39 -12.62 -1.80
N TYR A 97 -0.95 -11.68 -2.56
CA TYR A 97 -1.56 -10.47 -2.05
C TYR A 97 -3.07 -10.49 -2.32
N PRO A 98 -3.90 -10.35 -1.29
CA PRO A 98 -5.36 -10.27 -1.49
C PRO A 98 -5.81 -8.98 -2.17
N VAL A 99 -4.99 -7.92 -2.06
CA VAL A 99 -5.24 -6.59 -2.66
C VAL A 99 -3.98 -6.09 -3.34
N LEU A 100 -4.13 -5.56 -4.55
CA LEU A 100 -3.11 -4.81 -5.27
C LEU A 100 -3.57 -3.37 -5.45
N ILE A 101 -2.77 -2.40 -5.06
CA ILE A 101 -2.97 -0.99 -5.37
C ILE A 101 -1.93 -0.60 -6.43
N TYR A 102 -2.40 -0.30 -7.63
CA TYR A 102 -1.57 0.16 -8.75
C TYR A 102 -2.01 1.59 -9.10
N PRO A 103 -1.42 2.62 -8.45
CA PRO A 103 -2.06 3.91 -8.35
C PRO A 103 -2.26 4.63 -9.68
N HIS A 104 -1.27 4.70 -10.53
CA HIS A 104 -1.30 5.49 -11.77
C HIS A 104 -0.49 4.82 -12.89
N PRO A 105 -0.88 3.64 -13.39
CA PRO A 105 -0.15 2.97 -14.46
C PRO A 105 -0.48 3.60 -15.83
N LEU A 106 0.16 4.73 -16.16
CA LEU A 106 -0.01 5.40 -17.45
C LEU A 106 0.40 4.48 -18.60
N ILE A 107 1.61 3.89 -18.47
CA ILE A 107 2.12 2.92 -19.43
C ILE A 107 1.70 1.53 -18.99
N LEU A 108 0.98 0.85 -19.85
CA LEU A 108 0.55 -0.51 -19.61
C LEU A 108 0.87 -1.40 -20.82
N THR A 109 1.51 -2.54 -20.59
CA THR A 109 1.77 -3.53 -21.63
C THR A 109 0.67 -4.59 -21.69
N LYS A 110 0.48 -5.23 -22.86
CA LYS A 110 -0.49 -6.33 -23.02
C LYS A 110 -0.23 -7.48 -22.04
N LYS A 111 1.04 -7.76 -21.73
CA LYS A 111 1.42 -8.85 -20.79
C LYS A 111 1.03 -8.50 -19.36
N ARG A 112 1.36 -7.28 -18.89
CA ARG A 112 0.95 -6.79 -17.56
C ARG A 112 -0.57 -6.72 -17.43
N ALA A 113 -1.27 -6.19 -18.43
CA ALA A 113 -2.72 -6.16 -18.42
C ALA A 113 -3.32 -7.57 -18.38
N LYS A 114 -2.73 -8.55 -19.08
CA LYS A 114 -3.18 -9.95 -19.05
C LYS A 114 -3.08 -10.55 -17.65
N VAL A 115 -1.92 -10.48 -16.99
CA VAL A 115 -1.74 -11.08 -15.67
C VAL A 115 -2.60 -10.38 -14.59
N LEU A 116 -2.82 -9.06 -14.68
CA LEU A 116 -3.75 -8.34 -13.79
C LEU A 116 -5.21 -8.80 -13.98
N LYS A 117 -5.64 -9.06 -15.23
CA LYS A 117 -6.95 -9.64 -15.52
C LYS A 117 -7.11 -11.04 -14.92
N GLU A 118 -6.09 -11.88 -15.08
CA GLU A 118 -6.07 -13.23 -14.50
C GLU A 118 -6.10 -13.16 -12.97
N TYR A 119 -5.39 -12.22 -12.36
CA TYR A 119 -5.40 -11.98 -10.92
C TYR A 119 -6.80 -11.63 -10.40
N VAL A 120 -7.49 -10.69 -11.03
CA VAL A 120 -8.86 -10.32 -10.62
C VAL A 120 -9.83 -11.48 -10.80
N LYS A 121 -9.74 -12.23 -11.92
CA LYS A 121 -10.56 -13.42 -12.15
C LYS A 121 -10.32 -14.52 -11.14
N ALA A 122 -9.11 -14.62 -10.60
CA ALA A 122 -8.73 -15.60 -9.57
C ALA A 122 -9.10 -15.17 -8.12
N GLY A 123 -9.84 -14.07 -7.95
CA GLY A 123 -10.31 -13.60 -6.65
C GLY A 123 -9.55 -12.39 -6.10
N GLY A 124 -8.55 -11.90 -6.80
CA GLY A 124 -7.79 -10.72 -6.40
C GLY A 124 -8.61 -9.43 -6.48
N LYS A 125 -8.27 -8.47 -5.64
CA LYS A 125 -8.87 -7.13 -5.60
C LYS A 125 -7.85 -6.14 -6.16
N LEU A 126 -8.15 -5.51 -7.30
CA LEU A 126 -7.27 -4.56 -7.96
C LEU A 126 -7.81 -3.14 -7.80
N ILE A 127 -7.01 -2.22 -7.29
CA ILE A 127 -7.32 -0.79 -7.18
C ILE A 127 -6.42 -0.03 -8.16
N ILE A 128 -7.01 0.69 -9.09
CA ILE A 128 -6.33 1.55 -10.05
C ILE A 128 -6.78 3.00 -9.86
N GLY A 129 -5.90 3.96 -10.15
CA GLY A 129 -6.16 5.39 -9.99
C GLY A 129 -6.30 6.12 -11.33
N ALA A 130 -6.41 7.43 -11.24
CA ALA A 130 -6.48 8.33 -12.39
C ALA A 130 -5.33 8.12 -13.39
N ARG A 131 -5.56 8.44 -14.66
CA ARG A 131 -4.62 8.34 -15.78
C ARG A 131 -4.17 6.90 -16.13
N THR A 132 -4.87 5.88 -15.64
CA THR A 132 -4.54 4.47 -15.96
C THR A 132 -4.67 4.21 -17.47
N GLY A 133 -3.62 3.62 -18.08
CA GLY A 133 -3.62 3.11 -19.44
C GLY A 133 -3.57 4.15 -20.55
N GLN A 134 -3.16 5.38 -20.27
CA GLN A 134 -3.12 6.47 -21.25
C GLN A 134 -2.02 6.34 -22.30
N LYS A 135 -0.94 5.62 -21.99
CA LYS A 135 0.24 5.51 -22.87
C LYS A 135 0.54 4.05 -23.22
N ASP A 136 1.05 3.84 -24.42
CA ASP A 136 1.65 2.57 -24.84
C ASP A 136 3.09 2.42 -24.28
N LYS A 137 3.72 1.29 -24.58
CA LYS A 137 5.11 1.00 -24.15
C LYS A 137 6.18 1.97 -24.72
N HIS A 138 5.83 2.81 -25.65
CA HIS A 138 6.71 3.82 -26.24
C HIS A 138 6.40 5.24 -25.73
N GLY A 139 5.46 5.37 -24.80
CA GLY A 139 5.03 6.66 -24.26
C GLY A 139 4.06 7.43 -25.14
N HIS A 140 3.56 6.83 -26.24
CA HIS A 140 2.55 7.45 -27.09
C HIS A 140 1.16 7.29 -26.47
N CYS A 141 0.32 8.33 -26.58
CA CYS A 141 -1.07 8.23 -26.16
C CYS A 141 -1.78 7.13 -26.96
N VAL A 142 -2.50 6.25 -26.26
CA VAL A 142 -3.34 5.25 -26.89
C VAL A 142 -4.60 5.90 -27.46
N MET A 143 -5.08 5.44 -28.62
CA MET A 143 -6.28 5.95 -29.29
C MET A 143 -7.47 5.02 -28.97
N GLU A 144 -7.63 4.66 -27.69
CA GLU A 144 -8.66 3.76 -27.19
C GLU A 144 -9.34 4.41 -25.96
N PRO A 145 -10.60 4.03 -25.64
CA PRO A 145 -11.22 4.48 -24.39
C PRO A 145 -10.39 4.11 -23.15
N MET A 146 -10.28 5.03 -22.19
CA MET A 146 -9.56 4.79 -20.93
C MET A 146 -10.40 3.92 -19.98
N PRO A 147 -9.80 3.03 -19.22
CA PRO A 147 -8.37 2.84 -18.96
C PRO A 147 -7.63 1.88 -19.93
N GLY A 148 -7.84 2.02 -21.21
CA GLY A 148 -7.08 1.33 -22.27
C GLY A 148 -7.13 -0.19 -22.13
N LEU A 149 -5.99 -0.84 -21.99
CA LEU A 149 -5.89 -2.29 -21.88
C LEU A 149 -6.61 -2.90 -20.65
N LEU A 150 -7.00 -2.11 -19.64
CA LEU A 150 -7.78 -2.58 -18.49
C LEU A 150 -9.29 -2.36 -18.61
N THR A 151 -9.79 -1.79 -19.70
CA THR A 151 -11.23 -1.57 -19.92
C THR A 151 -12.05 -2.86 -19.72
N ASN A 152 -11.53 -4.02 -20.16
CA ASN A 152 -12.22 -5.32 -19.98
C ASN A 152 -12.14 -5.88 -18.54
N VAL A 153 -11.61 -5.14 -17.57
CA VAL A 153 -11.55 -5.53 -16.15
C VAL A 153 -12.20 -4.49 -15.26
N SER A 154 -12.13 -3.23 -15.69
CA SER A 154 -12.72 -2.12 -14.96
C SER A 154 -14.15 -1.80 -15.43
N HIS A 155 -14.51 -2.16 -16.65
CA HIS A 155 -15.78 -1.81 -17.33
C HIS A 155 -16.18 -0.36 -17.09
N THR A 156 -15.19 0.53 -17.19
CA THR A 156 -15.32 1.97 -16.99
C THR A 156 -14.83 2.71 -18.23
N ASP A 157 -15.23 3.96 -18.35
CA ASP A 157 -14.75 4.90 -19.33
C ASP A 157 -14.41 6.22 -18.64
N VAL A 158 -13.39 6.93 -19.10
CA VAL A 158 -13.01 8.27 -18.62
C VAL A 158 -13.52 9.29 -19.61
N LYS A 159 -14.47 10.13 -19.20
CA LYS A 159 -15.11 11.12 -20.06
C LYS A 159 -14.33 12.42 -20.16
N GLU A 160 -13.78 12.85 -19.06
CA GLU A 160 -13.03 14.08 -18.91
C GLU A 160 -12.02 13.92 -17.78
N PHE A 161 -11.08 14.84 -17.68
CA PHE A 161 -10.22 14.94 -16.53
C PHE A 161 -10.03 16.40 -16.13
N THR A 162 -9.75 16.63 -14.86
CA THR A 162 -9.42 17.96 -14.33
C THR A 162 -8.19 17.88 -13.45
N PHE A 163 -7.51 19.02 -13.40
CA PHE A 163 -6.42 19.23 -12.47
C PHE A 163 -6.87 20.26 -11.43
N VAL A 164 -6.59 19.99 -10.16
CA VAL A 164 -6.87 20.88 -9.04
C VAL A 164 -5.56 21.57 -8.66
N GLY A 165 -5.45 22.84 -8.97
CA GLY A 165 -4.27 23.66 -8.66
C GLY A 165 -4.18 24.02 -7.19
N PRO A 166 -3.04 24.57 -6.73
CA PRO A 166 -2.88 24.98 -5.33
C PRO A 166 -3.79 26.12 -4.86
N ALA A 167 -4.36 26.87 -5.81
CA ALA A 167 -5.28 27.98 -5.55
C ALA A 167 -6.75 27.58 -5.70
N ASP A 168 -7.03 26.35 -6.14
CA ASP A 168 -8.38 25.86 -6.31
C ASP A 168 -8.90 25.22 -5.02
N ASP A 169 -10.21 25.22 -4.85
CA ASP A 169 -10.84 24.50 -3.74
C ASP A 169 -10.62 22.99 -3.91
N PRO A 170 -10.35 22.26 -2.81
CA PRO A 170 -10.23 20.81 -2.84
C PRO A 170 -11.49 20.15 -3.41
N VAL A 171 -11.29 19.09 -4.17
CA VAL A 171 -12.38 18.26 -4.68
C VAL A 171 -12.52 17.02 -3.82
N SER A 172 -13.77 16.72 -3.47
CA SER A 172 -14.12 15.56 -2.66
C SER A 172 -15.13 14.65 -3.38
N MET A 173 -15.27 13.45 -2.87
CA MET A 173 -16.32 12.50 -3.22
C MET A 173 -17.13 12.11 -1.99
N ASP A 174 -18.41 11.81 -2.16
CA ASP A 174 -19.22 11.15 -1.16
C ASP A 174 -19.12 9.64 -1.35
N TRP A 175 -18.59 8.95 -0.34
CA TRP A 175 -18.56 7.51 -0.25
C TRP A 175 -19.25 7.04 1.04
N ASN A 176 -20.48 6.53 0.89
CA ASN A 176 -21.33 6.08 2.00
C ASN A 176 -21.57 7.17 3.06
N GLY A 177 -21.83 8.40 2.63
CA GLY A 177 -22.08 9.55 3.52
C GLY A 177 -20.84 10.15 4.17
N LYS A 178 -19.64 9.70 3.77
CA LYS A 178 -18.36 10.31 4.16
C LYS A 178 -17.83 11.16 3.02
N GLU A 179 -17.50 12.41 3.34
CA GLU A 179 -16.79 13.28 2.40
C GLU A 179 -15.29 12.98 2.43
N ILE A 180 -14.73 12.60 1.26
CA ILE A 180 -13.38 12.12 1.12
C ILE A 180 -12.68 12.90 0.00
N GLU A 181 -11.51 13.49 0.29
CA GLU A 181 -10.71 14.24 -0.69
C GLU A 181 -10.20 13.31 -1.81
N THR A 182 -10.34 13.77 -3.07
CA THR A 182 -9.91 13.05 -4.27
C THR A 182 -8.54 13.51 -4.81
N GLY A 183 -7.93 14.49 -4.15
CA GLY A 183 -6.58 14.97 -4.46
C GLY A 183 -6.50 15.88 -5.68
N VAL A 184 -5.31 15.95 -6.28
CA VAL A 184 -4.94 17.01 -7.24
C VAL A 184 -5.31 16.71 -8.70
N PHE A 185 -5.77 15.52 -9.02
CA PHE A 185 -6.15 15.13 -10.38
C PHE A 185 -7.39 14.24 -10.32
N ASN A 186 -8.38 14.53 -11.17
CA ASN A 186 -9.64 13.83 -11.17
C ASN A 186 -10.03 13.42 -12.59
N ASP A 187 -10.13 12.11 -12.83
CA ASP A 187 -10.81 11.53 -13.99
C ASP A 187 -12.30 11.43 -13.70
N ILE A 188 -13.16 11.94 -14.58
CA ILE A 188 -14.61 11.82 -14.48
C ILE A 188 -15.02 10.49 -15.12
N LEU A 189 -15.40 9.54 -14.28
CA LEU A 189 -15.68 8.19 -14.69
C LEU A 189 -17.12 8.03 -15.22
N ALA A 190 -17.31 7.01 -16.05
CA ALA A 190 -18.62 6.50 -16.44
C ALA A 190 -18.61 4.96 -16.38
N ALA A 191 -19.73 4.37 -16.00
CA ALA A 191 -19.95 2.93 -16.09
C ALA A 191 -20.06 2.52 -17.57
N ALA A 192 -19.42 1.41 -17.94
CA ALA A 192 -19.38 0.89 -19.30
C ALA A 192 -19.76 -0.62 -19.37
N GLY A 193 -20.59 -1.10 -18.43
CA GLY A 193 -21.07 -2.48 -18.33
C GLY A 193 -22.19 -2.61 -17.31
N ASP A 194 -22.83 -3.77 -17.27
CA ASP A 194 -23.95 -4.07 -16.35
C ASP A 194 -23.47 -4.64 -15.00
N ASP A 195 -22.20 -5.04 -14.90
CA ASP A 195 -21.55 -5.64 -13.73
C ASP A 195 -20.79 -4.61 -12.88
N VAL A 196 -21.10 -3.33 -13.06
CA VAL A 196 -20.47 -2.20 -12.38
C VAL A 196 -21.38 -1.57 -11.33
N GLU A 197 -20.76 -1.10 -10.26
CA GLU A 197 -21.40 -0.38 -9.15
C GLU A 197 -20.68 0.95 -8.93
N VAL A 198 -21.42 2.06 -8.95
CA VAL A 198 -20.88 3.38 -8.57
C VAL A 198 -20.86 3.48 -7.05
N LEU A 199 -19.67 3.41 -6.45
CA LEU A 199 -19.50 3.46 -5.00
C LEU A 199 -19.47 4.90 -4.46
N ALA A 200 -18.89 5.83 -5.24
CA ALA A 200 -18.80 7.23 -4.82
C ALA A 200 -18.97 8.19 -6.00
N LYS A 201 -19.44 9.39 -5.69
CA LYS A 201 -19.62 10.47 -6.65
C LYS A 201 -18.92 11.74 -6.17
N TYR A 202 -18.41 12.54 -7.08
CA TYR A 202 -17.86 13.86 -6.77
C TYR A 202 -18.93 14.76 -6.13
N THR A 203 -18.54 15.53 -5.12
CA THR A 203 -19.44 16.43 -4.37
C THR A 203 -19.34 17.89 -4.81
N SER A 204 -18.25 18.27 -5.47
CA SER A 204 -17.94 19.64 -5.86
C SER A 204 -17.46 19.75 -7.29
N ASN A 205 -17.24 20.99 -7.75
CA ASN A 205 -16.84 21.33 -9.10
C ASN A 205 -18.00 21.12 -10.12
N TYR A 206 -17.79 21.44 -11.42
CA TYR A 206 -18.80 21.33 -12.48
C TYR A 206 -19.22 19.88 -12.77
N TYR A 207 -18.45 18.90 -12.32
CA TYR A 207 -18.76 17.47 -12.44
C TYR A 207 -19.34 16.85 -11.16
N ALA A 208 -19.82 17.67 -10.22
CA ALA A 208 -20.52 17.18 -9.04
C ALA A 208 -21.67 16.20 -9.44
N GLY A 209 -21.82 15.10 -8.69
CA GLY A 209 -22.77 14.03 -8.99
C GLY A 209 -22.26 12.98 -10.00
N ARG A 210 -21.14 13.20 -10.69
CA ARG A 210 -20.52 12.23 -11.59
C ARG A 210 -19.73 11.18 -10.80
N PRO A 211 -19.59 9.94 -11.32
CA PRO A 211 -18.85 8.89 -10.64
C PRO A 211 -17.37 9.25 -10.42
N ALA A 212 -16.89 9.06 -9.19
CA ALA A 212 -15.50 9.21 -8.76
C ALA A 212 -14.84 7.86 -8.44
N LEU A 213 -15.65 6.86 -8.02
CA LEU A 213 -15.19 5.52 -7.71
C LEU A 213 -16.21 4.50 -8.24
N ILE A 214 -15.71 3.56 -9.03
CA ILE A 214 -16.51 2.49 -9.62
C ILE A 214 -15.91 1.15 -9.26
N ARG A 215 -16.74 0.22 -8.82
CA ARG A 215 -16.43 -1.19 -8.63
C ARG A 215 -16.96 -2.01 -9.79
N THR A 216 -16.11 -2.87 -10.34
CA THR A 216 -16.49 -3.87 -11.35
C THR A 216 -16.27 -5.25 -10.79
N ASN A 217 -17.34 -6.04 -10.70
CA ASN A 217 -17.29 -7.38 -10.15
C ASN A 217 -16.88 -8.40 -11.21
N THR A 218 -16.09 -9.37 -10.82
CA THR A 218 -15.89 -10.62 -11.55
C THR A 218 -16.53 -11.77 -10.77
N GLN A 219 -16.37 -13.00 -11.23
CA GLN A 219 -16.92 -14.15 -10.50
C GLN A 219 -16.37 -14.32 -9.09
N GLN A 220 -15.11 -13.93 -8.84
CA GLN A 220 -14.43 -14.17 -7.56
C GLN A 220 -13.78 -12.91 -6.97
N GLY A 221 -13.29 -11.99 -7.81
CA GLY A 221 -12.63 -10.77 -7.41
C GLY A 221 -13.33 -9.52 -7.94
N TYR A 222 -12.67 -8.36 -7.82
CA TYR A 222 -13.19 -7.11 -8.36
C TYR A 222 -12.08 -6.09 -8.64
N THR A 223 -12.41 -5.11 -9.48
CA THR A 223 -11.58 -3.94 -9.71
C THR A 223 -12.27 -2.71 -9.11
N LEU A 224 -11.51 -1.87 -8.42
CA LEU A 224 -11.90 -0.51 -8.06
C LEU A 224 -11.17 0.45 -8.98
N HIS A 225 -11.91 1.19 -9.80
CA HIS A 225 -11.35 2.29 -10.56
C HIS A 225 -11.66 3.59 -9.83
N PHE A 226 -10.63 4.21 -9.28
CA PHE A 226 -10.70 5.49 -8.60
C PHE A 226 -10.25 6.61 -9.54
N GLY A 227 -11.11 7.57 -9.79
CA GLY A 227 -10.81 8.69 -10.69
C GLY A 227 -9.84 9.73 -10.08
N GLY A 228 -9.51 9.63 -8.80
CA GLY A 228 -8.70 10.61 -8.10
C GLY A 228 -7.25 10.22 -7.89
N THR A 229 -6.56 11.05 -7.11
CA THR A 229 -5.21 10.85 -6.58
C THR A 229 -5.29 10.28 -5.17
N PHE A 230 -4.44 9.33 -4.84
CA PHE A 230 -4.44 8.71 -3.52
C PHE A 230 -3.99 9.70 -2.45
N THR A 231 -4.82 9.83 -1.41
CA THR A 231 -4.57 10.58 -0.17
C THR A 231 -4.61 9.61 0.99
N ARG A 232 -4.05 9.98 2.14
CA ARG A 232 -4.13 9.15 3.34
C ARG A 232 -5.56 8.74 3.66
N GLN A 233 -6.50 9.69 3.59
CA GLN A 233 -7.90 9.45 3.91
C GLN A 233 -8.53 8.40 2.99
N ASN A 234 -8.43 8.58 1.66
CA ASN A 234 -9.08 7.64 0.74
C ASN A 234 -8.40 6.27 0.74
N VAL A 235 -7.08 6.18 0.95
CA VAL A 235 -6.38 4.90 1.10
C VAL A 235 -6.87 4.15 2.33
N THR A 236 -7.02 4.82 3.47
CA THR A 236 -7.56 4.19 4.69
C THR A 236 -8.97 3.62 4.44
N GLU A 237 -9.82 4.34 3.70
CA GLU A 237 -11.15 3.82 3.34
C GLU A 237 -11.04 2.64 2.35
N PHE A 238 -10.10 2.64 1.40
CA PHE A 238 -9.87 1.49 0.52
C PHE A 238 -9.40 0.25 1.28
N LEU A 239 -8.46 0.41 2.23
CA LEU A 239 -8.00 -0.70 3.07
C LEU A 239 -9.12 -1.25 3.95
N THR A 240 -9.96 -0.38 4.49
CA THR A 240 -11.16 -0.74 5.26
C THR A 240 -12.17 -1.49 4.39
N TYR A 241 -12.54 -0.95 3.23
CA TYR A 241 -13.49 -1.53 2.30
C TYR A 241 -13.04 -2.91 1.77
N THR A 242 -11.77 -3.06 1.51
CA THR A 242 -11.19 -4.34 1.06
C THR A 242 -11.02 -5.35 2.19
N GLY A 243 -11.17 -4.93 3.45
CA GLY A 243 -11.10 -5.80 4.63
C GLY A 243 -9.67 -6.19 5.01
N VAL A 244 -8.66 -5.42 4.60
CA VAL A 244 -7.24 -5.72 4.89
C VAL A 244 -6.61 -4.78 5.91
N ILE A 245 -7.35 -3.77 6.39
CA ILE A 245 -6.87 -2.83 7.40
C ILE A 245 -6.63 -3.56 8.72
N ASP A 246 -5.50 -3.27 9.37
CA ASP A 246 -5.11 -3.80 10.68
C ASP A 246 -5.36 -5.31 10.84
N PRO A 247 -4.71 -6.15 10.02
CA PRO A 247 -5.01 -7.59 9.97
C PRO A 247 -4.61 -8.33 11.25
N TRP A 248 -3.82 -7.71 12.12
CA TRP A 248 -3.30 -8.30 13.36
C TRP A 248 -3.94 -7.75 14.64
N LYS A 249 -5.01 -6.96 14.51
CA LYS A 249 -5.73 -6.34 15.64
C LYS A 249 -6.25 -7.33 16.69
N GLU A 250 -6.46 -8.58 16.32
CA GLU A 250 -6.90 -9.64 17.27
C GLU A 250 -5.72 -10.20 18.09
N LEU A 251 -4.48 -9.94 17.67
CA LEU A 251 -3.28 -10.36 18.38
C LEU A 251 -2.67 -9.26 19.23
N ILE A 252 -2.71 -8.02 18.72
CA ILE A 252 -2.03 -6.88 19.33
C ILE A 252 -2.77 -5.58 19.03
N GLU A 253 -2.80 -4.68 20.01
CA GLU A 253 -3.27 -3.31 19.84
C GLU A 253 -2.10 -2.33 19.93
N LEU A 254 -2.01 -1.44 18.98
CA LEU A 254 -0.88 -0.53 18.81
C LEU A 254 -1.33 0.92 18.70
N PRO A 255 -0.62 1.87 19.32
CA PRO A 255 -0.78 3.30 19.03
C PRO A 255 -0.24 3.65 17.63
N ALA A 256 -0.71 4.75 17.04
CA ALA A 256 -0.39 5.17 15.68
C ALA A 256 1.13 5.32 15.40
N ASP A 257 1.93 5.66 16.43
CA ASP A 257 3.38 5.82 16.32
C ASP A 257 4.17 4.50 16.42
N CYS A 258 3.46 3.37 16.42
CA CYS A 258 4.07 2.05 16.37
C CYS A 258 3.80 1.38 15.02
N GLU A 259 4.74 0.60 14.54
CA GLU A 259 4.61 -0.23 13.34
C GLU A 259 4.62 -1.71 13.71
N ILE A 260 3.90 -2.51 12.92
CA ILE A 260 3.91 -3.96 13.00
C ILE A 260 4.39 -4.58 11.68
N ALA A 261 5.25 -5.60 11.82
CA ALA A 261 5.59 -6.50 10.72
C ALA A 261 5.50 -7.95 11.20
N VAL A 262 4.88 -8.81 10.42
CA VAL A 262 4.72 -10.22 10.78
C VAL A 262 5.41 -11.10 9.74
N ARG A 263 6.17 -12.07 10.24
CA ARG A 263 6.76 -13.13 9.41
C ARG A 263 6.31 -14.49 9.92
N GLU A 264 6.11 -15.43 8.99
CA GLU A 264 5.70 -16.79 9.32
C GLU A 264 6.68 -17.82 8.75
N LYS A 265 6.95 -18.85 9.54
CA LYS A 265 7.76 -20.00 9.14
C LYS A 265 7.25 -21.23 9.85
N ASN A 266 6.83 -22.24 9.10
CA ASN A 266 6.12 -23.38 9.63
C ASN A 266 4.88 -22.92 10.42
N ASP A 267 4.75 -23.32 11.67
CA ASP A 267 3.62 -22.92 12.54
C ASP A 267 3.93 -21.71 13.44
N ALA A 268 5.15 -21.15 13.35
CA ALA A 268 5.57 -20.02 14.17
C ALA A 268 5.30 -18.68 13.47
N LYS A 269 4.74 -17.73 14.21
CA LYS A 269 4.63 -16.33 13.83
C LYS A 269 5.62 -15.48 14.60
N TYR A 270 6.35 -14.64 13.89
CA TYR A 270 7.30 -13.67 14.44
C TYR A 270 6.73 -12.27 14.24
N ILE A 271 6.42 -11.58 15.32
CA ILE A 271 5.77 -10.29 15.34
C ILE A 271 6.80 -9.25 15.76
N PHE A 272 7.15 -8.38 14.82
CA PHE A 272 8.01 -7.23 15.04
C PHE A 272 7.15 -6.03 15.39
N VAL A 273 7.47 -5.35 16.48
CA VAL A 273 6.81 -4.11 16.90
C VAL A 273 7.87 -3.04 17.08
N LEU A 274 7.69 -1.91 16.44
CA LEU A 274 8.65 -0.82 16.41
C LEU A 274 7.97 0.47 16.88
N ASN A 275 8.53 1.11 17.91
CA ASN A 275 8.15 2.46 18.31
C ASN A 275 8.99 3.47 17.52
N TYR A 276 8.35 4.26 16.64
CA TYR A 276 9.02 5.30 15.84
C TYR A 276 9.06 6.68 16.50
N SER A 277 8.45 6.82 17.69
CA SER A 277 8.39 8.11 18.37
C SER A 277 9.53 8.30 19.37
N SER A 278 9.77 9.55 19.72
CA SER A 278 10.66 9.95 20.82
C SER A 278 10.01 9.77 22.21
N GLU A 279 8.77 9.29 22.23
CA GLU A 279 7.99 9.10 23.46
C GLU A 279 7.82 7.61 23.74
N LYS A 280 7.64 7.28 25.02
CA LYS A 280 7.27 5.95 25.46
C LYS A 280 5.86 5.61 24.97
N GLN A 281 5.69 4.43 24.39
CA GLN A 281 4.41 3.94 23.90
C GLN A 281 3.96 2.71 24.68
N ASN A 282 2.65 2.57 24.91
CA ASN A 282 2.08 1.36 25.48
C ASN A 282 1.35 0.57 24.40
N ILE A 283 1.65 -0.71 24.29
CA ILE A 283 0.99 -1.67 23.40
C ILE A 283 0.23 -2.70 24.23
N THR A 284 -0.79 -3.35 23.66
CA THR A 284 -1.52 -4.41 24.36
C THR A 284 -1.39 -5.72 23.59
N LEU A 285 -0.73 -6.71 24.18
CA LEU A 285 -0.68 -8.08 23.69
C LEU A 285 -1.99 -8.78 24.09
N LYS A 286 -2.83 -9.15 23.11
CA LYS A 286 -4.13 -9.81 23.35
C LYS A 286 -4.02 -11.32 23.55
N THR A 287 -2.84 -11.86 23.36
CA THR A 287 -2.51 -13.26 23.61
C THR A 287 -1.10 -13.35 24.16
N ARG A 288 -0.80 -14.48 24.84
CA ARG A 288 0.52 -14.75 25.39
C ARG A 288 1.55 -14.89 24.25
N MET A 289 2.64 -14.16 24.36
CA MET A 289 3.75 -14.14 23.40
C MET A 289 5.10 -14.21 24.11
N THR A 290 6.08 -14.83 23.48
CA THR A 290 7.46 -14.87 23.96
C THR A 290 8.28 -13.75 23.34
N ASP A 291 8.81 -12.83 24.16
CA ASP A 291 9.80 -11.82 23.73
C ASP A 291 11.13 -12.53 23.43
N LEU A 292 11.55 -12.51 22.17
CA LEU A 292 12.76 -13.23 21.73
C LEU A 292 14.07 -12.62 22.24
N TYR A 293 14.08 -11.37 22.67
CA TYR A 293 15.29 -10.74 23.23
C TYR A 293 15.52 -11.10 24.70
N THR A 294 14.44 -11.36 25.43
CA THR A 294 14.49 -11.62 26.88
C THR A 294 14.09 -13.04 27.26
N THR A 295 13.48 -13.79 26.33
CA THR A 295 12.86 -15.11 26.55
C THR A 295 11.68 -15.09 27.55
N ALA A 296 11.21 -13.91 27.92
CA ALA A 296 10.07 -13.76 28.83
C ALA A 296 8.76 -13.89 28.10
N GLU A 297 7.79 -14.57 28.73
CA GLU A 297 6.41 -14.56 28.28
C GLU A 297 5.70 -13.28 28.73
N SER A 298 4.91 -12.69 27.86
CA SER A 298 4.15 -11.47 28.13
C SER A 298 2.75 -11.56 27.55
N GLU A 299 1.77 -10.95 28.23
CA GLU A 299 0.40 -10.78 27.83
C GLU A 299 -0.14 -9.50 28.50
N GLY A 300 -1.09 -8.80 27.86
CA GLY A 300 -1.60 -7.52 28.35
C GLY A 300 -0.73 -6.34 27.97
N GLU A 301 -0.72 -5.30 28.83
CA GLU A 301 -0.05 -4.03 28.55
C GLU A 301 1.47 -4.17 28.68
N VAL A 302 2.19 -3.71 27.65
CA VAL A 302 3.65 -3.69 27.58
C VAL A 302 4.12 -2.32 27.12
N ALA A 303 5.11 -1.75 27.82
CA ALA A 303 5.73 -0.50 27.44
C ALA A 303 6.87 -0.71 26.44
N LEU A 304 6.95 0.18 25.45
CA LEU A 304 8.08 0.35 24.53
C LEU A 304 8.75 1.69 24.80
N GLU A 305 10.02 1.65 25.08
CA GLU A 305 10.82 2.88 25.22
C GLU A 305 10.93 3.62 23.87
N PRO A 306 11.32 4.91 23.87
CA PRO A 306 11.54 5.65 22.61
C PRO A 306 12.44 4.88 21.65
N TYR A 307 11.99 4.72 20.38
CA TYR A 307 12.71 4.01 19.32
C TYR A 307 13.04 2.53 19.64
N GLU A 308 12.33 1.94 20.60
CA GLU A 308 12.50 0.52 20.92
C GLU A 308 11.84 -0.38 19.88
N THR A 309 12.51 -1.51 19.62
CA THR A 309 11.98 -2.63 18.84
C THR A 309 11.87 -3.85 19.72
N LYS A 310 10.73 -4.53 19.69
CA LYS A 310 10.53 -5.86 20.27
C LYS A 310 10.18 -6.87 19.19
N VAL A 311 10.57 -8.11 19.40
CA VAL A 311 10.22 -9.22 18.51
C VAL A 311 9.62 -10.32 19.36
N TYR A 312 8.36 -10.63 19.07
CA TYR A 312 7.61 -11.67 19.76
C TYR A 312 7.44 -12.89 18.86
N GLN A 313 7.30 -14.05 19.51
CA GLN A 313 6.93 -15.31 18.85
C GLN A 313 5.65 -15.86 19.49
N ILE A 314 4.75 -16.39 18.63
CA ILE A 314 3.59 -17.21 18.97
C ILE A 314 3.56 -18.48 18.14
#